data_a09d1b22ea282353c8fbd3bac8660989
#
_entry.id   a09d1b22ea282353c8fbd3bac8660989
#
_cell.length_a   1.000
_cell.length_b   1.000
_cell.length_c   1.000
_cell.angle_alpha   90.00
_cell.angle_beta   90.00
_cell.angle_gamma   90.00
#
_symmetry.space_group_name_H-M   'P 1'
#
loop_
_entity.id
_entity.type
_entity.pdbx_description
1 polymer ?
#
loop_
_entity_poly.entity_id
_entity_poly.type
_entity_poly.pdbx_seq_one_letter_code
_entity_poly.pdbx_strand_id
1 'polypeptide(L)'
;AEDRERFQKLVNDLGLLQPENGIAHSAEEARAIVAEVGLPVVIRPSYVLGGRAMEVVHHEADLERYMRDAVIVSGDNPVLIDSFLNNAVEVDVDALCDGDDVYIGGIMEHIEEAGIHSGDSACSLPPQTLSEKLIAELRRQTDALARALGVVGLMNVQFAIKDDDIYLLEVNPRGSRTVPFVAKATGVPLAKIAARVMAGEKLAGFDLSDVSLDHVAVKEAVFPFARFPGSDVVLGPEMKSTGEVMGIDSDFGRAFAKSQLGAGVDLPLSGKVFVSVRDEDKQATIEICRTLHELGFEILATGGTTEALTAAGVPATRLNKVMELSLIHISEPTRQVL
;
A
#
# COMPACT_ATOMS: atom_id res chain seq x y z
N ALA A 1 -19.00 -0.36 -9.75
CA ALA A 1 -17.83 -0.67 -8.94
C ALA A 1 -18.20 -1.30 -7.59
N GLU A 2 -19.25 -0.80 -6.91
CA GLU A 2 -19.65 -1.30 -5.56
C GLU A 2 -20.35 -2.68 -5.60
N ASP A 3 -21.06 -2.99 -6.68
CA ASP A 3 -21.71 -4.28 -6.88
C ASP A 3 -20.66 -5.32 -7.28
N ARG A 4 -20.37 -6.26 -6.39
CA ARG A 4 -19.26 -7.23 -6.54
C ARG A 4 -19.45 -8.17 -7.73
N GLU A 5 -20.65 -8.68 -7.94
CA GLU A 5 -20.94 -9.62 -9.05
C GLU A 5 -20.81 -8.93 -10.41
N ARG A 6 -21.39 -7.73 -10.53
CA ARG A 6 -21.29 -6.93 -11.76
C ARG A 6 -19.86 -6.49 -12.03
N PHE A 7 -19.11 -6.15 -10.99
CA PHE A 7 -17.72 -5.75 -11.10
C PHE A 7 -16.83 -6.92 -11.53
N GLN A 8 -17.00 -8.10 -10.92
CA GLN A 8 -16.27 -9.31 -11.31
C GLN A 8 -16.54 -9.67 -12.78
N LYS A 9 -17.82 -9.60 -13.21
CA LYS A 9 -18.15 -9.81 -14.62
C LYS A 9 -17.43 -8.82 -15.54
N LEU A 10 -17.43 -7.52 -15.20
CA LEU A 10 -16.75 -6.49 -15.98
C LEU A 10 -15.26 -6.78 -16.12
N VAL A 11 -14.59 -7.14 -15.03
CA VAL A 11 -13.16 -7.45 -14.99
C VAL A 11 -12.85 -8.66 -15.88
N ASN A 12 -13.67 -9.71 -15.80
CA ASN A 12 -13.54 -10.89 -16.64
C ASN A 12 -13.77 -10.56 -18.13
N ASP A 13 -14.79 -9.76 -18.46
CA ASP A 13 -15.09 -9.32 -19.82
C ASP A 13 -13.93 -8.49 -20.43
N LEU A 14 -13.18 -7.76 -19.59
CA LEU A 14 -11.97 -7.01 -19.98
C LEU A 14 -10.70 -7.86 -20.01
N GLY A 15 -10.76 -9.12 -19.57
CA GLY A 15 -9.60 -10.02 -19.49
C GLY A 15 -8.56 -9.58 -18.47
N LEU A 16 -8.98 -8.88 -17.40
CA LEU A 16 -8.09 -8.43 -16.32
C LEU A 16 -8.03 -9.48 -15.21
N LEU A 17 -6.90 -9.51 -14.49
CA LEU A 17 -6.71 -10.41 -13.36
C LEU A 17 -7.23 -9.76 -12.07
N GLN A 18 -7.83 -10.57 -11.22
CA GLN A 18 -8.11 -10.28 -9.81
C GLN A 18 -7.50 -11.37 -8.94
N PRO A 19 -7.19 -11.11 -7.65
CA PRO A 19 -6.89 -12.19 -6.72
C PRO A 19 -8.01 -13.24 -6.75
N GLU A 20 -7.69 -14.50 -6.56
CA GLU A 20 -8.71 -15.54 -6.37
C GLU A 20 -9.61 -15.14 -5.21
N ASN A 21 -10.93 -15.22 -5.41
CA ASN A 21 -11.87 -14.69 -4.44
C ASN A 21 -13.19 -15.46 -4.42
N GLY A 22 -13.92 -15.26 -3.33
CA GLY A 22 -15.28 -15.74 -3.19
C GLY A 22 -16.14 -14.81 -2.34
N ILE A 23 -17.44 -14.91 -2.48
CA ILE A 23 -18.43 -14.10 -1.78
C ILE A 23 -19.12 -14.98 -0.73
N ALA A 24 -19.08 -14.57 0.54
CA ALA A 24 -19.65 -15.29 1.66
C ALA A 24 -20.77 -14.49 2.34
N HIS A 25 -21.89 -15.15 2.61
CA HIS A 25 -23.00 -14.62 3.42
C HIS A 25 -23.03 -15.21 4.83
N SER A 26 -22.15 -16.18 5.11
CA SER A 26 -22.05 -16.85 6.39
C SER A 26 -20.62 -17.28 6.70
N ALA A 27 -20.34 -17.58 7.96
CA ALA A 27 -19.05 -18.13 8.37
C ALA A 27 -18.79 -19.53 7.79
N GLU A 28 -19.83 -20.30 7.47
CA GLU A 28 -19.70 -21.62 6.84
C GLU A 28 -19.27 -21.49 5.39
N GLU A 29 -19.90 -20.60 4.64
CA GLU A 29 -19.47 -20.27 3.26
C GLU A 29 -18.06 -19.71 3.23
N ALA A 30 -17.69 -18.85 4.20
CA ALA A 30 -16.35 -18.33 4.32
C ALA A 30 -15.29 -19.42 4.49
N ARG A 31 -15.55 -20.44 5.34
CA ARG A 31 -14.65 -21.59 5.49
C ARG A 31 -14.49 -22.38 4.20
N ALA A 32 -15.58 -22.57 3.46
CA ALA A 32 -15.51 -23.27 2.18
C ALA A 32 -14.65 -22.51 1.17
N ILE A 33 -14.83 -21.18 1.07
CA ILE A 33 -14.01 -20.32 0.20
C ILE A 33 -12.53 -20.34 0.62
N VAL A 34 -12.23 -20.19 1.92
CA VAL A 34 -10.85 -20.25 2.43
C VAL A 34 -10.19 -21.59 2.16
N ALA A 35 -10.96 -22.70 2.22
CA ALA A 35 -10.44 -24.02 1.87
C ALA A 35 -10.08 -24.17 0.38
N GLU A 36 -10.75 -23.43 -0.49
CA GLU A 36 -10.50 -23.39 -1.94
C GLU A 36 -9.35 -22.43 -2.29
N VAL A 37 -9.43 -21.18 -1.78
CA VAL A 37 -8.50 -20.08 -2.08
C VAL A 37 -7.16 -20.24 -1.36
N GLY A 38 -7.16 -20.82 -0.15
CA GLY A 38 -5.99 -20.95 0.72
C GLY A 38 -5.72 -19.71 1.56
N LEU A 39 -4.94 -19.91 2.66
CA LEU A 39 -4.49 -18.84 3.55
C LEU A 39 -3.11 -18.31 3.09
N PRO A 40 -2.81 -17.02 3.34
CA PRO A 40 -3.65 -16.00 3.97
C PRO A 40 -4.70 -15.40 3.03
N VAL A 41 -5.79 -14.88 3.60
CA VAL A 41 -6.87 -14.20 2.88
C VAL A 41 -7.14 -12.81 3.44
N VAL A 42 -7.69 -11.94 2.62
CA VAL A 42 -8.24 -10.63 3.04
C VAL A 42 -9.75 -10.73 3.13
N ILE A 43 -10.31 -10.42 4.29
CA ILE A 43 -11.77 -10.32 4.49
C ILE A 43 -12.17 -8.85 4.29
N ARG A 44 -13.11 -8.63 3.37
CA ARG A 44 -13.55 -7.29 2.95
C ARG A 44 -15.06 -7.15 3.09
N PRO A 45 -15.58 -6.45 4.11
CA PRO A 45 -17.01 -6.12 4.18
C PRO A 45 -17.44 -5.31 2.96
N SER A 46 -18.70 -5.48 2.54
CA SER A 46 -19.27 -4.68 1.46
C SER A 46 -19.72 -3.30 1.95
N TYR A 47 -19.67 -2.29 1.07
CA TYR A 47 -20.18 -0.93 1.31
C TYR A 47 -19.57 -0.22 2.53
N VAL A 48 -18.29 -0.49 2.82
CA VAL A 48 -17.52 0.20 3.85
C VAL A 48 -16.58 1.24 3.26
N LEU A 49 -16.20 2.25 4.06
CA LEU A 49 -15.23 3.27 3.69
C LEU A 49 -13.94 3.09 4.49
N GLY A 50 -12.80 3.37 3.86
CA GLY A 50 -11.49 3.35 4.51
C GLY A 50 -11.08 1.99 5.05
N GLY A 51 -11.52 0.91 4.43
CA GLY A 51 -11.15 -0.46 4.82
C GLY A 51 -11.70 -0.89 6.18
N ARG A 52 -12.77 -0.27 6.68
CA ARG A 52 -13.34 -0.58 8.01
C ARG A 52 -13.63 -2.07 8.16
N ALA A 53 -13.13 -2.65 9.24
CA ALA A 53 -13.23 -4.09 9.55
C ALA A 53 -12.67 -5.01 8.44
N MET A 54 -11.78 -4.50 7.59
CA MET A 54 -10.96 -5.35 6.73
C MET A 54 -9.82 -5.95 7.54
N GLU A 55 -9.57 -7.23 7.33
CA GLU A 55 -8.52 -7.95 8.06
C GLU A 55 -7.79 -8.94 7.14
N VAL A 56 -6.49 -9.13 7.40
CA VAL A 56 -5.70 -10.19 6.80
C VAL A 56 -5.68 -11.38 7.74
N VAL A 57 -6.26 -12.50 7.31
CA VAL A 57 -6.38 -13.72 8.11
C VAL A 57 -5.29 -14.71 7.71
N HIS A 58 -4.37 -14.98 8.62
CA HIS A 58 -3.26 -15.90 8.41
C HIS A 58 -3.56 -17.31 8.93
N HIS A 59 -4.50 -17.46 9.87
CA HIS A 59 -4.81 -18.74 10.52
C HIS A 59 -6.31 -18.99 10.56
N GLU A 60 -6.72 -20.22 10.28
CA GLU A 60 -8.13 -20.62 10.28
C GLU A 60 -8.83 -20.35 11.63
N ALA A 61 -8.09 -20.46 12.75
CA ALA A 61 -8.63 -20.19 14.08
C ALA A 61 -9.14 -18.75 14.27
N ASP A 62 -8.62 -17.80 13.49
CA ASP A 62 -9.03 -16.39 13.55
C ASP A 62 -10.21 -16.07 12.62
N LEU A 63 -10.50 -16.95 11.64
CA LEU A 63 -11.52 -16.70 10.62
C LEU A 63 -12.91 -16.43 11.22
N GLU A 64 -13.33 -17.21 12.22
CA GLU A 64 -14.65 -17.04 12.82
C GLU A 64 -14.80 -15.70 13.55
N ARG A 65 -13.73 -15.23 14.19
CA ARG A 65 -13.71 -13.92 14.85
C ARG A 65 -13.87 -12.81 13.83
N TYR A 66 -13.04 -12.79 12.79
CA TYR A 66 -13.06 -11.77 11.75
C TYR A 66 -14.35 -11.79 10.94
N MET A 67 -14.88 -12.96 10.60
CA MET A 67 -16.16 -13.06 9.91
C MET A 67 -17.32 -12.48 10.74
N ARG A 68 -17.31 -12.68 12.06
CA ARG A 68 -18.33 -12.09 12.94
C ARG A 68 -18.31 -10.58 12.88
N ASP A 69 -17.11 -9.98 12.97
CA ASP A 69 -16.93 -8.53 12.95
C ASP A 69 -17.26 -7.96 11.56
N ALA A 70 -16.82 -8.61 10.49
CA ALA A 70 -17.12 -8.24 9.11
C ALA A 70 -18.62 -8.31 8.78
N VAL A 71 -19.31 -9.37 9.22
CA VAL A 71 -20.77 -9.52 9.01
C VAL A 71 -21.54 -8.46 9.79
N ILE A 72 -21.15 -8.13 11.02
CA ILE A 72 -21.80 -7.06 11.79
C ILE A 72 -21.68 -5.72 11.05
N VAL A 73 -20.53 -5.42 10.45
CA VAL A 73 -20.29 -4.16 9.71
C VAL A 73 -20.99 -4.17 8.35
N SER A 74 -21.00 -5.32 7.66
CA SER A 74 -21.62 -5.48 6.35
C SER A 74 -23.17 -5.55 6.41
N GLY A 75 -23.74 -5.90 7.57
CA GLY A 75 -25.19 -6.11 7.74
C GLY A 75 -25.68 -7.28 6.88
N ASP A 76 -26.70 -7.04 6.04
CA ASP A 76 -27.27 -8.06 5.14
C ASP A 76 -26.45 -8.24 3.84
N ASN A 77 -25.37 -7.47 3.66
CA ASN A 77 -24.56 -7.55 2.46
C ASN A 77 -23.47 -8.64 2.60
N PRO A 78 -23.06 -9.25 1.49
CA PRO A 78 -22.04 -10.28 1.53
C PRO A 78 -20.66 -9.72 1.90
N VAL A 79 -19.80 -10.60 2.39
CA VAL A 79 -18.39 -10.34 2.64
C VAL A 79 -17.57 -10.96 1.50
N LEU A 80 -16.65 -10.19 0.92
CA LEU A 80 -15.70 -10.69 -0.05
C LEU A 80 -14.48 -11.26 0.67
N ILE A 81 -14.00 -12.40 0.20
CA ILE A 81 -12.78 -13.05 0.69
C ILE A 81 -11.85 -13.19 -0.50
N ASP A 82 -10.73 -12.45 -0.46
CA ASP A 82 -9.72 -12.46 -1.51
C ASP A 82 -8.46 -13.22 -1.04
N SER A 83 -7.79 -13.93 -1.94
CA SER A 83 -6.43 -14.41 -1.72
C SER A 83 -5.50 -13.25 -1.44
N PHE A 84 -4.68 -13.34 -0.39
CA PHE A 84 -3.69 -12.32 -0.08
C PHE A 84 -2.43 -12.50 -0.94
N LEU A 85 -2.06 -11.46 -1.67
CA LEU A 85 -0.89 -11.48 -2.55
C LEU A 85 0.38 -11.12 -1.76
N ASN A 86 1.03 -12.12 -1.15
CA ASN A 86 2.29 -11.91 -0.46
C ASN A 86 3.38 -11.37 -1.39
N ASN A 87 4.20 -10.43 -0.88
CA ASN A 87 5.33 -9.81 -1.60
C ASN A 87 4.90 -9.10 -2.90
N ALA A 88 3.66 -8.65 -3.00
CA ALA A 88 3.21 -7.85 -4.12
C ALA A 88 3.54 -6.36 -3.90
N VAL A 89 3.79 -5.65 -4.99
CA VAL A 89 3.94 -4.19 -5.01
C VAL A 89 2.57 -3.59 -5.31
N GLU A 90 2.05 -2.73 -4.44
CA GLU A 90 0.81 -2.01 -4.72
C GLU A 90 1.07 -0.73 -5.54
N VAL A 91 0.11 -0.40 -6.38
CA VAL A 91 0.16 0.75 -7.28
C VAL A 91 -1.19 1.44 -7.32
N ASP A 92 -1.21 2.74 -7.07
CA ASP A 92 -2.37 3.60 -7.32
C ASP A 92 -2.23 4.30 -8.67
N VAL A 93 -3.32 4.36 -9.43
CA VAL A 93 -3.39 5.13 -10.68
C VAL A 93 -4.55 6.12 -10.59
N ASP A 94 -4.25 7.40 -10.68
CA ASP A 94 -5.26 8.46 -10.77
C ASP A 94 -5.47 8.86 -12.23
N ALA A 95 -6.74 8.90 -12.66
CA ALA A 95 -7.12 9.23 -14.03
C ALA A 95 -8.27 10.24 -14.08
N LEU A 96 -8.35 10.96 -15.20
CA LEU A 96 -9.48 11.77 -15.64
C LEU A 96 -10.14 11.10 -16.84
N CYS A 97 -11.46 11.12 -16.89
CA CYS A 97 -12.21 10.65 -18.05
C CYS A 97 -13.41 11.58 -18.33
N ASP A 98 -13.71 11.84 -19.59
CA ASP A 98 -14.87 12.64 -20.02
C ASP A 98 -15.97 11.81 -20.71
N GLY A 99 -15.88 10.48 -20.54
CA GLY A 99 -16.73 9.49 -21.19
C GLY A 99 -16.17 8.98 -22.53
N ASP A 100 -15.34 9.76 -23.21
CA ASP A 100 -14.71 9.42 -24.50
C ASP A 100 -13.20 9.29 -24.38
N ASP A 101 -12.53 10.27 -23.80
CA ASP A 101 -11.09 10.32 -23.63
C ASP A 101 -10.68 10.07 -22.19
N VAL A 102 -9.48 9.49 -22.00
CA VAL A 102 -8.89 9.21 -20.68
C VAL A 102 -7.50 9.83 -20.60
N TYR A 103 -7.23 10.55 -19.53
CA TYR A 103 -5.92 11.07 -19.18
C TYR A 103 -5.42 10.44 -17.88
N ILE A 104 -4.26 9.80 -17.92
CA ILE A 104 -3.60 9.24 -16.73
C ILE A 104 -2.83 10.35 -16.04
N GLY A 105 -3.32 10.80 -14.88
CA GLY A 105 -2.73 11.87 -14.10
C GLY A 105 -1.43 11.48 -13.41
N GLY A 106 -1.35 10.24 -12.92
CA GLY A 106 -0.14 9.71 -12.28
C GLY A 106 -0.28 8.23 -11.93
N ILE A 107 0.85 7.54 -11.95
CA ILE A 107 1.03 6.16 -11.49
C ILE A 107 1.95 6.22 -10.28
N MET A 108 1.48 5.77 -9.13
CA MET A 108 2.17 5.88 -7.85
C MET A 108 2.50 4.49 -7.34
N GLU A 109 3.78 4.21 -7.13
CA GLU A 109 4.27 2.95 -6.55
C GLU A 109 4.32 3.09 -5.04
N HIS A 110 3.70 2.14 -4.32
CA HIS A 110 3.74 2.10 -2.86
C HIS A 110 5.12 1.62 -2.36
N ILE A 111 5.54 2.16 -1.21
CA ILE A 111 6.80 1.80 -0.57
C ILE A 111 6.61 0.62 0.37
N GLU A 112 5.48 0.58 1.08
CA GLU A 112 5.12 -0.53 1.97
C GLU A 112 4.64 -1.75 1.16
N GLU A 113 4.75 -2.92 1.77
CA GLU A 113 4.22 -4.16 1.20
C GLU A 113 2.70 -4.10 1.04
N ALA A 114 2.18 -4.89 0.09
CA ALA A 114 0.75 -5.06 -0.12
C ALA A 114 0.01 -5.49 1.16
N GLY A 115 -1.23 -5.01 1.32
CA GLY A 115 -2.07 -5.29 2.47
C GLY A 115 -2.19 -4.14 3.47
N ILE A 116 -1.45 -3.05 3.26
CA ILE A 116 -1.62 -1.79 3.99
C ILE A 116 -2.55 -0.88 3.18
N HIS A 117 -3.50 -0.24 3.85
CA HIS A 117 -4.43 0.68 3.18
C HIS A 117 -3.67 1.76 2.40
N SER A 118 -4.05 2.03 1.16
CA SER A 118 -3.36 2.98 0.26
C SER A 118 -3.23 4.41 0.84
N GLY A 119 -4.17 4.82 1.69
CA GLY A 119 -4.10 6.08 2.42
C GLY A 119 -3.01 6.12 3.49
N ASP A 120 -2.58 4.96 3.99
CA ASP A 120 -1.58 4.81 5.05
C ASP A 120 -0.19 4.51 4.48
N SER A 121 -0.10 4.01 3.24
CA SER A 121 1.17 3.75 2.56
C SER A 121 1.81 5.03 2.04
N ALA A 122 3.13 5.10 2.15
CA ALA A 122 3.91 6.06 1.36
C ALA A 122 3.90 5.64 -0.10
N CYS A 123 3.98 6.59 -1.02
CA CYS A 123 4.09 6.26 -2.44
C CYS A 123 4.97 7.23 -3.20
N SER A 124 5.64 6.72 -4.23
CA SER A 124 6.54 7.47 -5.10
C SER A 124 5.89 7.78 -6.45
N LEU A 125 6.10 8.98 -6.95
CA LEU A 125 5.78 9.44 -8.29
C LEU A 125 7.01 10.15 -8.89
N PRO A 126 7.57 9.66 -10.03
CA PRO A 126 7.18 8.45 -10.76
C PRO A 126 7.51 7.15 -10.00
N PRO A 127 6.99 6.00 -10.46
CA PRO A 127 7.39 4.69 -9.98
C PRO A 127 8.91 4.49 -10.05
N GLN A 128 9.48 3.75 -9.08
CA GLN A 128 10.92 3.58 -8.94
C GLN A 128 11.41 2.21 -9.41
N THR A 129 10.59 1.17 -9.24
CA THR A 129 10.98 -0.22 -9.53
C THR A 129 10.22 -0.83 -10.71
N LEU A 130 9.11 -0.21 -11.14
CA LEU A 130 8.28 -0.72 -12.23
C LEU A 130 8.94 -0.56 -13.59
N SER A 131 8.91 -1.63 -14.39
CA SER A 131 9.36 -1.58 -15.78
C SER A 131 8.42 -0.76 -16.66
N GLU A 132 8.94 -0.20 -17.76
CA GLU A 132 8.14 0.52 -18.76
C GLU A 132 7.00 -0.34 -19.33
N LYS A 133 7.21 -1.65 -19.44
CA LYS A 133 6.18 -2.61 -19.86
C LYS A 133 5.02 -2.64 -18.88
N LEU A 134 5.28 -2.70 -17.58
CA LEU A 134 4.26 -2.69 -16.53
C LEU A 134 3.52 -1.34 -16.49
N ILE A 135 4.26 -0.24 -16.61
CA ILE A 135 3.69 1.11 -16.66
C ILE A 135 2.72 1.26 -17.86
N ALA A 136 3.13 0.80 -19.03
CA ALA A 136 2.28 0.82 -20.22
C ALA A 136 1.03 -0.04 -20.05
N GLU A 137 1.13 -1.22 -19.43
CA GLU A 137 0.02 -2.11 -19.17
C GLU A 137 -0.94 -1.53 -18.12
N LEU A 138 -0.44 -0.92 -17.04
CA LEU A 138 -1.26 -0.20 -16.05
C LEU A 138 -2.08 0.92 -16.69
N ARG A 139 -1.46 1.71 -17.60
CA ARG A 139 -2.15 2.74 -18.39
C ARG A 139 -3.28 2.13 -19.24
N ARG A 140 -2.98 1.05 -19.97
CA ARG A 140 -3.96 0.36 -20.82
C ARG A 140 -5.13 -0.17 -20.01
N GLN A 141 -4.88 -0.82 -18.88
CA GLN A 141 -5.93 -1.38 -18.01
C GLN A 141 -6.80 -0.26 -17.41
N THR A 142 -6.18 0.83 -16.96
CA THR A 142 -6.90 1.98 -16.40
C THR A 142 -7.79 2.64 -17.46
N ASP A 143 -7.31 2.83 -18.70
CA ASP A 143 -8.12 3.35 -19.82
C ASP A 143 -9.32 2.45 -20.10
N ALA A 144 -9.11 1.14 -20.19
CA ALA A 144 -10.16 0.17 -20.43
C ALA A 144 -11.25 0.19 -19.34
N LEU A 145 -10.83 0.27 -18.07
CA LEU A 145 -11.75 0.36 -16.93
C LEU A 145 -12.57 1.67 -16.94
N ALA A 146 -11.92 2.80 -17.21
CA ALA A 146 -12.59 4.10 -17.25
C ALA A 146 -13.68 4.13 -18.31
N ARG A 147 -13.39 3.63 -19.51
CA ARG A 147 -14.37 3.52 -20.62
C ARG A 147 -15.50 2.56 -20.32
N ALA A 148 -15.17 1.36 -19.82
CA ALA A 148 -16.17 0.33 -19.53
C ALA A 148 -17.12 0.72 -18.39
N LEU A 149 -16.66 1.52 -17.43
CA LEU A 149 -17.46 2.07 -16.34
C LEU A 149 -18.21 3.36 -16.73
N GLY A 150 -17.92 3.95 -17.89
CA GLY A 150 -18.50 5.22 -18.33
C GLY A 150 -18.17 6.36 -17.39
N VAL A 151 -16.93 6.44 -16.92
CA VAL A 151 -16.49 7.43 -15.94
C VAL A 151 -16.53 8.84 -16.55
N VAL A 152 -17.06 9.80 -15.80
CA VAL A 152 -16.97 11.24 -16.11
C VAL A 152 -16.42 11.96 -14.87
N GLY A 153 -15.21 12.47 -14.96
CA GLY A 153 -14.48 13.08 -13.84
C GLY A 153 -13.26 12.25 -13.44
N LEU A 154 -13.02 12.15 -12.15
CA LEU A 154 -11.87 11.44 -11.57
C LEU A 154 -12.17 9.95 -11.34
N MET A 155 -11.15 9.14 -11.51
CA MET A 155 -11.12 7.74 -11.14
C MET A 155 -9.76 7.40 -10.52
N ASN A 156 -9.78 6.59 -9.47
CA ASN A 156 -8.60 5.96 -8.89
C ASN A 156 -8.72 4.45 -9.08
N VAL A 157 -7.63 3.82 -9.47
CA VAL A 157 -7.53 2.37 -9.61
C VAL A 157 -6.38 1.87 -8.75
N GLN A 158 -6.63 0.84 -7.96
CA GLN A 158 -5.63 0.17 -7.14
C GLN A 158 -5.29 -1.19 -7.74
N PHE A 159 -4.01 -1.40 -7.95
CA PHE A 159 -3.45 -2.63 -8.47
C PHE A 159 -2.44 -3.22 -7.49
N ALA A 160 -2.24 -4.54 -7.57
CA ALA A 160 -1.09 -5.22 -7.00
C ALA A 160 -0.32 -5.93 -8.11
N ILE A 161 1.00 -5.85 -8.06
CA ILE A 161 1.89 -6.49 -9.04
C ILE A 161 2.67 -7.59 -8.33
N LYS A 162 2.55 -8.81 -8.85
CA LYS A 162 3.29 -9.97 -8.35
C LYS A 162 3.80 -10.78 -9.52
N ASP A 163 5.09 -11.07 -9.54
CA ASP A 163 5.73 -11.87 -10.60
C ASP A 163 5.44 -11.35 -12.02
N ASP A 164 5.44 -10.00 -12.20
CA ASP A 164 5.05 -9.27 -13.42
C ASP A 164 3.56 -9.36 -13.83
N ASP A 165 2.72 -10.06 -13.09
CA ASP A 165 1.29 -10.07 -13.28
C ASP A 165 0.62 -8.92 -12.51
N ILE A 166 -0.31 -8.22 -13.20
CA ILE A 166 -1.05 -7.09 -12.64
C ILE A 166 -2.44 -7.55 -12.20
N TYR A 167 -2.70 -7.45 -10.91
CA TYR A 167 -3.98 -7.79 -10.29
C TYR A 167 -4.75 -6.53 -9.94
N LEU A 168 -6.00 -6.44 -10.39
CA LEU A 168 -6.90 -5.36 -10.02
C LEU A 168 -7.47 -5.60 -8.62
N LEU A 169 -7.23 -4.66 -7.71
CA LEU A 169 -7.75 -4.72 -6.34
C LEU A 169 -9.07 -3.96 -6.20
N GLU A 170 -9.10 -2.70 -6.67
CA GLU A 170 -10.24 -1.80 -6.48
C GLU A 170 -10.29 -0.72 -7.54
N VAL A 171 -11.52 -0.30 -7.90
CA VAL A 171 -11.77 0.87 -8.74
C VAL A 171 -12.69 1.84 -8.01
N ASN A 172 -12.25 3.06 -7.89
CA ASN A 172 -12.96 4.14 -7.22
C ASN A 172 -13.29 5.24 -8.24
N PRO A 173 -14.50 5.27 -8.86
CA PRO A 173 -14.89 6.32 -9.81
C PRO A 173 -15.23 7.63 -9.09
N ARG A 174 -14.27 8.19 -8.40
CA ARG A 174 -14.30 9.41 -7.59
C ARG A 174 -12.92 9.97 -7.41
N GLY A 175 -12.79 11.18 -6.88
CA GLY A 175 -11.51 11.72 -6.43
C GLY A 175 -10.92 10.89 -5.28
N SER A 176 -9.64 10.58 -5.39
CA SER A 176 -8.85 9.91 -4.37
C SER A 176 -8.15 10.93 -3.44
N ARG A 177 -7.55 10.46 -2.36
CA ARG A 177 -6.67 11.28 -1.51
C ARG A 177 -5.36 11.63 -2.21
N THR A 178 -4.94 10.83 -3.20
CA THR A 178 -3.70 11.05 -3.97
C THR A 178 -3.83 12.15 -5.03
N VAL A 179 -5.05 12.53 -5.44
CA VAL A 179 -5.26 13.61 -6.45
C VAL A 179 -4.54 14.92 -6.11
N PRO A 180 -4.60 15.45 -4.87
CA PRO A 180 -3.85 16.66 -4.54
C PRO A 180 -2.33 16.46 -4.60
N PHE A 181 -1.83 15.29 -4.23
CA PHE A 181 -0.42 14.93 -4.33
C PHE A 181 0.02 14.89 -5.79
N VAL A 182 -0.68 14.15 -6.65
CA VAL A 182 -0.38 14.06 -8.09
C VAL A 182 -0.43 15.42 -8.74
N ALA A 183 -1.47 16.22 -8.45
CA ALA A 183 -1.63 17.55 -9.02
C ALA A 183 -0.47 18.51 -8.65
N LYS A 184 0.04 18.43 -7.42
CA LYS A 184 1.20 19.22 -6.98
C LYS A 184 2.50 18.73 -7.60
N ALA A 185 2.69 17.40 -7.67
CA ALA A 185 3.90 16.80 -8.21
C ALA A 185 4.03 17.06 -9.72
N THR A 186 2.91 16.97 -10.47
CA THR A 186 2.90 17.14 -11.94
C THR A 186 2.65 18.56 -12.41
N GLY A 187 2.13 19.44 -11.54
CA GLY A 187 1.68 20.79 -11.92
C GLY A 187 0.32 20.79 -12.65
N VAL A 188 -0.30 19.64 -12.90
CA VAL A 188 -1.60 19.53 -13.58
C VAL A 188 -2.75 19.67 -12.57
N PRO A 189 -3.64 20.66 -12.68
CA PRO A 189 -4.71 20.90 -11.71
C PRO A 189 -5.88 19.93 -11.87
N LEU A 190 -5.65 18.64 -11.62
CA LEU A 190 -6.58 17.53 -11.90
C LEU A 190 -7.99 17.76 -11.36
N ALA A 191 -8.13 18.19 -10.12
CA ALA A 191 -9.46 18.43 -9.51
C ALA A 191 -10.22 19.56 -10.21
N LYS A 192 -9.53 20.62 -10.65
CA LYS A 192 -10.14 21.72 -11.40
C LYS A 192 -10.61 21.26 -12.78
N ILE A 193 -9.79 20.47 -13.46
CA ILE A 193 -10.13 19.90 -14.77
C ILE A 193 -11.32 18.94 -14.62
N ALA A 194 -11.30 18.06 -13.61
CA ALA A 194 -12.41 17.15 -13.33
C ALA A 194 -13.73 17.88 -13.13
N ALA A 195 -13.74 18.96 -12.35
CA ALA A 195 -14.96 19.76 -12.13
C ALA A 195 -15.51 20.35 -13.43
N ARG A 196 -14.64 20.81 -14.35
CA ARG A 196 -15.04 21.33 -15.66
C ARG A 196 -15.54 20.21 -16.59
N VAL A 197 -14.89 19.06 -16.56
CA VAL A 197 -15.32 17.86 -17.30
C VAL A 197 -16.70 17.40 -16.83
N MET A 198 -16.94 17.35 -15.52
CA MET A 198 -18.26 17.02 -14.95
C MET A 198 -19.32 18.10 -15.31
N ALA A 199 -18.92 19.32 -15.61
CA ALA A 199 -19.78 20.38 -16.11
C ALA A 199 -20.01 20.33 -17.64
N GLY A 200 -19.43 19.32 -18.33
CA GLY A 200 -19.67 19.05 -19.76
C GLY A 200 -18.53 19.47 -20.70
N GLU A 201 -17.39 19.95 -20.18
CA GLU A 201 -16.22 20.20 -21.03
C GLU A 201 -15.54 18.88 -21.39
N LYS A 202 -14.89 18.84 -22.57
CA LYS A 202 -14.16 17.67 -23.05
C LYS A 202 -12.66 17.78 -22.74
N LEU A 203 -12.01 16.64 -22.46
CA LEU A 203 -10.57 16.57 -22.19
C LEU A 203 -9.73 17.14 -23.33
N ALA A 204 -10.16 16.97 -24.57
CA ALA A 204 -9.52 17.55 -25.76
C ALA A 204 -9.44 19.09 -25.75
N GLY A 205 -10.24 19.75 -24.92
CA GLY A 205 -10.21 21.21 -24.71
C GLY A 205 -9.13 21.69 -23.74
N PHE A 206 -8.41 20.77 -23.09
CA PHE A 206 -7.32 21.07 -22.18
C PHE A 206 -5.98 20.69 -22.82
N ASP A 207 -4.95 21.47 -22.56
CA ASP A 207 -3.59 21.15 -23.00
C ASP A 207 -2.99 20.09 -22.05
N LEU A 208 -3.41 18.85 -22.22
CA LEU A 208 -2.97 17.70 -21.43
C LEU A 208 -1.97 16.87 -22.25
N SER A 209 -0.76 16.80 -21.77
CA SER A 209 0.29 15.92 -22.28
C SER A 209 0.84 15.07 -21.15
N ASP A 210 1.48 13.96 -21.49
CA ASP A 210 2.22 13.16 -20.52
C ASP A 210 3.32 14.03 -19.89
N VAL A 211 3.28 14.15 -18.57
CA VAL A 211 4.25 14.95 -17.82
C VAL A 211 5.49 14.11 -17.56
N SER A 212 6.61 14.49 -18.14
CA SER A 212 7.92 13.98 -17.77
C SER A 212 8.40 14.74 -16.53
N LEU A 213 8.58 14.06 -15.42
CA LEU A 213 9.08 14.65 -14.18
C LEU A 213 10.61 14.63 -14.17
N ASP A 214 11.23 15.77 -13.87
CA ASP A 214 12.67 15.93 -13.61
C ASP A 214 13.02 15.74 -12.13
N HIS A 215 12.05 15.32 -11.34
CA HIS A 215 12.14 15.11 -9.90
C HIS A 215 11.32 13.89 -9.47
N VAL A 216 11.56 13.47 -8.23
CA VAL A 216 10.76 12.45 -7.53
C VAL A 216 9.95 13.15 -6.45
N ALA A 217 8.66 12.85 -6.40
CA ALA A 217 7.77 13.23 -5.31
C ALA A 217 7.38 11.99 -4.51
N VAL A 218 7.44 12.08 -3.18
CA VAL A 218 7.00 11.01 -2.27
C VAL A 218 5.88 11.55 -1.40
N LYS A 219 4.75 10.86 -1.41
CA LYS A 219 3.66 11.09 -0.44
C LYS A 219 3.95 10.27 0.81
N GLU A 220 3.76 10.85 1.98
CA GLU A 220 3.85 10.18 3.28
C GLU A 220 2.58 10.41 4.08
N ALA A 221 2.11 9.37 4.78
CA ALA A 221 0.93 9.45 5.62
C ALA A 221 1.24 10.13 6.97
N VAL A 222 0.26 10.84 7.51
CA VAL A 222 0.36 11.44 8.85
C VAL A 222 -0.60 10.71 9.79
N PHE A 223 -0.04 10.16 10.88
CA PHE A 223 -0.79 9.38 11.85
C PHE A 223 -1.03 10.13 13.15
N PRO A 224 -2.26 10.10 13.70
CA PRO A 224 -2.59 10.80 14.94
C PRO A 224 -2.34 9.95 16.20
N PHE A 225 -1.45 8.96 16.17
CA PHE A 225 -1.26 7.98 17.25
C PHE A 225 -0.96 8.64 18.61
N ALA A 226 -0.20 9.74 18.61
CA ALA A 226 0.09 10.48 19.84
C ALA A 226 -1.16 11.07 20.53
N ARG A 227 -2.27 11.24 19.78
CA ARG A 227 -3.55 11.75 20.29
C ARG A 227 -4.48 10.65 20.79
N PHE A 228 -4.20 9.40 20.46
CA PHE A 228 -5.02 8.24 20.79
C PHE A 228 -4.18 7.16 21.51
N PRO A 229 -3.83 7.39 22.80
CA PRO A 229 -3.06 6.42 23.58
C PRO A 229 -3.76 5.07 23.61
N GLY A 230 -3.00 4.00 23.36
CA GLY A 230 -3.52 2.62 23.37
C GLY A 230 -4.11 2.15 22.03
N SER A 231 -4.14 2.99 20.98
CA SER A 231 -4.44 2.50 19.64
C SER A 231 -3.30 1.65 19.10
N ASP A 232 -3.65 0.60 18.36
CA ASP A 232 -2.68 -0.23 17.67
C ASP A 232 -2.00 0.59 16.56
N VAL A 233 -0.67 0.61 16.56
CA VAL A 233 0.15 1.32 15.58
C VAL A 233 0.54 0.45 14.39
N VAL A 234 0.25 -0.84 14.41
CA VAL A 234 0.51 -1.75 13.30
C VAL A 234 -0.44 -1.41 12.15
N LEU A 235 0.14 -1.11 11.00
CA LEU A 235 -0.63 -0.80 9.80
C LEU A 235 -1.24 -2.07 9.19
N GLY A 236 -2.35 -1.90 8.50
CA GLY A 236 -3.10 -2.98 7.87
C GLY A 236 -4.10 -2.44 6.86
N PRO A 237 -5.08 -3.24 6.45
CA PRO A 237 -6.03 -2.85 5.42
C PRO A 237 -7.05 -1.79 5.86
N GLU A 238 -7.20 -1.54 7.17
CA GLU A 238 -8.04 -0.45 7.69
C GLU A 238 -7.23 0.83 7.84
N MET A 239 -7.73 1.94 7.29
CA MET A 239 -7.06 3.23 7.28
C MET A 239 -6.98 3.88 8.67
N LYS A 240 -5.76 4.30 9.07
CA LYS A 240 -5.47 4.96 10.35
C LYS A 240 -4.97 6.40 10.18
N SER A 241 -4.49 6.78 9.01
CA SER A 241 -3.99 8.13 8.72
C SER A 241 -5.09 9.19 8.71
N THR A 242 -4.72 10.41 9.07
CA THR A 242 -5.62 11.57 9.08
C THR A 242 -5.20 12.67 8.12
N GLY A 243 -4.06 12.54 7.49
CA GLY A 243 -3.50 13.50 6.53
C GLY A 243 -2.33 12.93 5.79
N GLU A 244 -1.75 13.75 4.92
CA GLU A 244 -0.60 13.38 4.11
C GLU A 244 0.31 14.59 3.90
N VAL A 245 1.59 14.34 3.70
CA VAL A 245 2.62 15.32 3.35
C VAL A 245 3.36 14.85 2.10
N MET A 246 4.16 15.73 1.52
CA MET A 246 4.94 15.44 0.32
C MET A 246 6.40 15.85 0.53
N GLY A 247 7.31 14.94 0.21
CA GLY A 247 8.71 15.24 -0.05
C GLY A 247 8.97 15.31 -1.55
N ILE A 248 9.84 16.22 -1.98
CA ILE A 248 10.21 16.37 -3.40
C ILE A 248 11.71 16.66 -3.51
N ASP A 249 12.40 15.92 -4.38
CA ASP A 249 13.82 16.11 -4.67
C ASP A 249 14.20 15.53 -6.05
N SER A 250 15.44 15.70 -6.44
CA SER A 250 16.00 15.12 -7.67
C SER A 250 16.22 13.61 -7.61
N ASP A 251 16.23 13.01 -6.41
CA ASP A 251 16.34 11.57 -6.22
C ASP A 251 15.36 11.06 -5.15
N PHE A 252 15.04 9.77 -5.25
CA PHE A 252 14.08 9.09 -4.39
C PHE A 252 14.46 9.15 -2.90
N GLY A 253 15.73 8.87 -2.55
CA GLY A 253 16.16 8.80 -1.15
C GLY A 253 15.97 10.13 -0.42
N ARG A 254 16.31 11.25 -1.09
CA ARG A 254 16.11 12.60 -0.54
C ARG A 254 14.65 13.00 -0.49
N ALA A 255 13.87 12.66 -1.54
CA ALA A 255 12.43 12.92 -1.55
C ALA A 255 11.74 12.16 -0.41
N PHE A 256 12.10 10.89 -0.19
CA PHE A 256 11.59 10.08 0.91
C PHE A 256 12.00 10.64 2.28
N ALA A 257 13.29 11.00 2.49
CA ALA A 257 13.73 11.61 3.74
C ALA A 257 12.97 12.92 4.03
N LYS A 258 12.69 13.75 3.01
CA LYS A 258 11.90 14.98 3.17
C LYS A 258 10.45 14.69 3.53
N SER A 259 9.84 13.63 2.97
CA SER A 259 8.46 13.24 3.33
C SER A 259 8.38 12.77 4.78
N GLN A 260 9.36 11.99 5.26
CA GLN A 260 9.45 11.57 6.64
C GLN A 260 9.56 12.78 7.60
N LEU A 261 10.46 13.72 7.31
CA LEU A 261 10.57 14.96 8.09
C LEU A 261 9.27 15.77 8.07
N GLY A 262 8.60 15.84 6.92
CA GLY A 262 7.29 16.48 6.76
C GLY A 262 6.19 15.82 7.60
N ALA A 263 6.25 14.50 7.77
CA ALA A 263 5.34 13.73 8.63
C ALA A 263 5.67 13.86 10.13
N GLY A 264 6.75 14.54 10.49
CA GLY A 264 7.18 14.75 11.87
C GLY A 264 8.07 13.64 12.42
N VAL A 265 8.67 12.83 11.53
CA VAL A 265 9.66 11.81 11.93
C VAL A 265 11.02 12.47 12.08
N ASP A 266 11.56 12.40 13.28
CA ASP A 266 12.93 12.83 13.55
C ASP A 266 13.90 11.69 13.17
N LEU A 267 14.61 11.88 12.06
CA LEU A 267 15.62 10.91 11.63
C LEU A 267 16.86 11.03 12.53
N PRO A 268 17.25 9.95 13.25
CA PRO A 268 18.41 10.00 14.12
C PRO A 268 19.70 10.14 13.30
N LEU A 269 20.61 11.00 13.76
CA LEU A 269 21.91 11.23 13.14
C LEU A 269 23.06 10.45 13.84
N SER A 270 22.74 9.74 14.91
CA SER A 270 23.68 8.92 15.69
C SER A 270 22.92 7.95 16.58
N GLY A 271 23.63 7.00 17.18
CA GLY A 271 23.07 6.08 18.15
C GLY A 271 23.12 4.63 17.69
N LYS A 272 22.06 3.87 18.00
CA LYS A 272 21.98 2.43 17.72
C LYS A 272 20.88 2.14 16.71
N VAL A 273 21.19 1.27 15.76
CA VAL A 273 20.22 0.78 14.76
C VAL A 273 19.99 -0.70 14.99
N PHE A 274 18.73 -1.08 15.21
CA PHE A 274 18.31 -2.48 15.28
C PHE A 274 17.95 -2.99 13.88
N VAL A 275 18.53 -4.12 13.51
CA VAL A 275 18.36 -4.75 12.19
C VAL A 275 17.91 -6.20 12.35
N SER A 276 16.74 -6.51 11.78
CA SER A 276 16.22 -7.87 11.73
C SER A 276 15.50 -8.05 10.40
N VAL A 277 16.06 -8.87 9.51
CA VAL A 277 15.56 -9.05 8.15
C VAL A 277 15.41 -10.53 7.81
N ARG A 278 14.62 -10.82 6.78
CA ARG A 278 14.46 -12.16 6.21
C ARG A 278 15.76 -12.61 5.55
N ASP A 279 15.88 -13.92 5.28
CA ASP A 279 17.11 -14.49 4.70
C ASP A 279 17.41 -13.91 3.31
N GLU A 280 16.39 -13.68 2.50
CA GLU A 280 16.49 -13.12 1.15
C GLU A 280 16.99 -11.66 1.14
N ASP A 281 16.70 -10.88 2.20
CA ASP A 281 17.06 -9.46 2.30
C ASP A 281 18.46 -9.23 2.90
N LYS A 282 19.09 -10.27 3.46
CA LYS A 282 20.38 -10.14 4.16
C LYS A 282 21.48 -9.55 3.29
N GLN A 283 21.53 -9.95 2.01
CA GLN A 283 22.60 -9.48 1.12
C GLN A 283 22.50 -7.97 0.85
N ALA A 284 21.33 -7.45 0.59
CA ALA A 284 21.09 -6.02 0.40
C ALA A 284 21.32 -5.23 1.70
N THR A 285 20.96 -5.82 2.84
CA THR A 285 21.11 -5.22 4.17
C THR A 285 22.58 -5.01 4.56
N ILE A 286 23.51 -5.83 4.07
CA ILE A 286 24.95 -5.71 4.37
C ILE A 286 25.49 -4.32 3.98
N GLU A 287 25.19 -3.85 2.77
CA GLU A 287 25.68 -2.55 2.30
C GLU A 287 25.05 -1.39 3.06
N ILE A 288 23.76 -1.51 3.40
CA ILE A 288 23.06 -0.51 4.24
C ILE A 288 23.72 -0.42 5.63
N CYS A 289 23.97 -1.57 6.28
CA CYS A 289 24.60 -1.63 7.59
C CYS A 289 26.05 -1.14 7.55
N ARG A 290 26.80 -1.39 6.47
CA ARG A 290 28.14 -0.87 6.27
C ARG A 290 28.13 0.65 6.26
N THR A 291 27.25 1.26 5.47
CA THR A 291 27.08 2.70 5.39
C THR A 291 26.69 3.30 6.75
N LEU A 292 25.73 2.69 7.45
CA LEU A 292 25.33 3.15 8.79
C LEU A 292 26.47 3.08 9.79
N HIS A 293 27.29 2.00 9.75
CA HIS A 293 28.46 1.88 10.61
C HIS A 293 29.52 2.95 10.31
N GLU A 294 29.78 3.24 9.03
CA GLU A 294 30.69 4.31 8.59
C GLU A 294 30.20 5.70 9.02
N LEU A 295 28.87 5.89 9.09
CA LEU A 295 28.25 7.09 9.64
C LEU A 295 28.29 7.16 11.18
N GLY A 296 28.83 6.14 11.86
CA GLY A 296 29.01 6.11 13.31
C GLY A 296 27.87 5.48 14.11
N PHE A 297 26.93 4.80 13.47
CA PHE A 297 25.88 4.04 14.18
C PHE A 297 26.42 2.71 14.71
N GLU A 298 25.96 2.31 15.90
CA GLU A 298 26.15 0.96 16.44
C GLU A 298 25.07 0.04 15.89
N ILE A 299 25.46 -1.05 15.23
CA ILE A 299 24.51 -2.00 14.65
C ILE A 299 24.18 -3.09 15.68
N LEU A 300 22.88 -3.25 15.96
CA LEU A 300 22.31 -4.33 16.77
C LEU A 300 21.51 -5.24 15.84
N ALA A 301 21.70 -6.56 15.88
CA ALA A 301 21.00 -7.43 14.96
C ALA A 301 20.60 -8.77 15.59
N THR A 302 19.55 -9.41 15.07
CA THR A 302 19.16 -10.76 15.45
C THR A 302 20.15 -11.81 14.93
N GLY A 303 20.21 -13.00 15.53
CA GLY A 303 21.26 -14.01 15.32
C GLY A 303 21.66 -14.23 13.87
N GLY A 304 20.73 -14.65 12.98
CA GLY A 304 21.06 -14.90 11.58
C GLY A 304 21.48 -13.64 10.78
N THR A 305 20.94 -12.47 11.14
CA THR A 305 21.35 -11.18 10.54
C THR A 305 22.77 -10.79 11.01
N THR A 306 23.08 -10.99 12.32
CA THR A 306 24.42 -10.75 12.87
C THR A 306 25.48 -11.61 12.20
N GLU A 307 25.16 -12.89 11.99
CA GLU A 307 26.06 -13.83 11.32
C GLU A 307 26.41 -13.36 9.90
N ALA A 308 25.40 -12.95 9.11
CA ALA A 308 25.59 -12.43 7.77
C ALA A 308 26.43 -11.15 7.75
N LEU A 309 26.13 -10.19 8.63
CA LEU A 309 26.88 -8.94 8.74
C LEU A 309 28.33 -9.17 9.15
N THR A 310 28.57 -10.02 10.15
CA THR A 310 29.92 -10.35 10.65
C THR A 310 30.74 -11.06 9.58
N ALA A 311 30.15 -12.01 8.84
CA ALA A 311 30.80 -12.70 7.74
C ALA A 311 31.22 -11.74 6.61
N ALA A 312 30.46 -10.64 6.42
CA ALA A 312 30.77 -9.57 5.46
C ALA A 312 31.70 -8.48 6.02
N GLY A 313 32.21 -8.64 7.24
CA GLY A 313 33.11 -7.69 7.89
C GLY A 313 32.43 -6.42 8.43
N VAL A 314 31.11 -6.43 8.61
CA VAL A 314 30.37 -5.35 9.24
C VAL A 314 30.19 -5.65 10.74
N PRO A 315 30.71 -4.80 11.64
CA PRO A 315 30.54 -5.00 13.09
C PRO A 315 29.06 -4.93 13.48
N ALA A 316 28.58 -5.93 14.21
CA ALA A 316 27.23 -5.95 14.73
C ALA A 316 27.16 -6.66 16.09
N THR A 317 26.37 -6.12 17.01
CA THR A 317 26.11 -6.73 18.30
C THR A 317 24.86 -7.61 18.21
N ARG A 318 24.98 -8.89 18.60
CA ARG A 318 23.86 -9.82 18.58
C ARG A 318 22.84 -9.49 19.65
N LEU A 319 21.56 -9.47 19.27
CA LEU A 319 20.40 -9.48 20.16
C LEU A 319 19.62 -10.78 20.01
N ASN A 320 19.14 -11.29 21.12
CA ASN A 320 18.27 -12.47 21.12
C ASN A 320 16.83 -12.07 20.79
N LYS A 321 16.15 -12.90 20.00
CA LYS A 321 14.68 -12.78 19.82
C LYS A 321 13.98 -13.09 21.15
N VAL A 322 12.80 -12.53 21.37
CA VAL A 322 12.01 -12.77 22.59
C VAL A 322 11.79 -14.27 22.84
N MET A 323 11.57 -15.04 21.78
CA MET A 323 11.42 -16.49 21.86
C MET A 323 12.71 -17.26 22.22
N GLU A 324 13.87 -16.64 22.08
CA GLU A 324 15.19 -17.20 22.46
C GLU A 324 15.57 -16.84 23.90
N LEU A 325 14.78 -15.96 24.55
CA LEU A 325 14.98 -15.58 25.95
C LEU A 325 14.47 -16.71 26.86
N SER A 326 15.34 -17.20 27.74
CA SER A 326 14.92 -18.11 28.81
C SER A 326 13.91 -17.40 29.74
N LEU A 327 12.95 -18.14 30.29
CA LEU A 327 11.94 -17.64 31.24
C LEU A 327 12.56 -16.88 32.44
N ILE A 328 13.83 -17.12 32.75
CA ILE A 328 14.60 -16.43 33.81
C ILE A 328 14.85 -14.95 33.48
N HIS A 329 14.86 -14.57 32.19
CA HIS A 329 15.09 -13.19 31.75
C HIS A 329 13.82 -12.35 31.62
N ILE A 330 12.62 -12.96 31.84
CA ILE A 330 11.32 -12.30 31.74
C ILE A 330 10.90 -11.67 33.08
N SER A 331 11.64 -11.93 34.18
CA SER A 331 11.26 -11.49 35.52
C SER A 331 11.54 -10.02 35.85
N GLU A 332 12.24 -9.27 35.00
CA GLU A 332 12.39 -7.82 35.15
C GLU A 332 11.74 -7.10 33.98
N PRO A 333 10.68 -6.29 34.20
CA PRO A 333 10.12 -5.48 33.13
C PRO A 333 11.15 -4.42 32.74
N THR A 334 11.81 -4.62 31.61
CA THR A 334 12.56 -3.55 30.94
C THR A 334 11.56 -2.44 30.66
N ARG A 335 11.66 -1.30 31.35
CA ARG A 335 10.91 -0.11 30.99
C ARG A 335 11.26 0.22 29.54
N GLN A 336 10.35 -0.09 28.62
CA GLN A 336 10.38 0.51 27.30
C GLN A 336 10.15 2.02 27.53
N VAL A 337 11.18 2.79 27.30
CA VAL A 337 11.05 4.22 27.07
C VAL A 337 10.59 4.33 25.63
N LEU A 338 9.32 4.65 25.45
CA LEU A 338 8.73 5.06 24.19
C LEU A 338 9.37 6.37 23.73
#